data_18861b8bf53ec15582b6ac15e0700b17
#
_entry.id   18861b8bf53ec15582b6ac15e0700b17
#
_cell.length_a   1.000
_cell.length_b   1.000
_cell.length_c   1.000
_cell.angle_alpha   90.00
_cell.angle_beta   90.00
_cell.angle_gamma   90.00
#
_symmetry.space_group_name_H-M   'P 1'
#
loop_
_entity.id
_entity.type
_entity.pdbx_description
1 polymer ?
#
loop_
_entity_poly.entity_id
_entity_poly.type
_entity_poly.pdbx_seq_one_letter_code
_entity_poly.pdbx_strand_id
1 'polypeptide(L)'
;MVVKQTQGTGKIFRIPTFIDVYNGKTRTRNEVWIEHAVDSFSFASTTKPDLINFDGDKILLCEKKENKSLDNYIHQFYQAGNYLDRKEAVDFCGRKTDEPKALALLKDALNDPFHGMRLLAMSKIDMKKDRIRKTFEETIALLVNKETNRPVKASMIEGLGKTADAKYASLYEKNINDSSYSVSGAALEALSKTDSVLALKYAMELSNKPAKGKLDMTTNVILVASGKEEVFDKLADKFTALGLTNEKFTLMQQIGEMTGSMKSNDRIKKSIDMIIAFRDEIPAQVKEQTNPYINGMILGGIMNKLKMAGNSEMVKYLESKLGK
;
A
#
# COMPACT_ATOMS: atom_id res chain seq x y z
N MET A 1 29.31 24.26 -10.62
CA MET A 1 27.89 23.97 -10.39
C MET A 1 27.08 25.20 -10.69
N VAL A 2 25.91 25.09 -11.33
CA VAL A 2 24.98 26.21 -11.56
C VAL A 2 23.71 25.96 -10.76
N VAL A 3 23.27 26.98 -10.04
CA VAL A 3 22.01 26.96 -9.27
C VAL A 3 21.08 28.01 -9.87
N LYS A 4 19.82 27.62 -10.09
CA LYS A 4 18.79 28.54 -10.61
C LYS A 4 17.61 28.59 -9.65
N GLN A 5 17.15 29.78 -9.34
CA GLN A 5 15.89 30.00 -8.64
C GLN A 5 14.76 30.06 -9.67
N THR A 6 13.76 29.18 -9.56
CA THR A 6 12.68 29.01 -10.59
C THR A 6 11.28 29.22 -10.02
N GLN A 7 11.14 29.79 -8.83
CA GLN A 7 9.84 30.08 -8.21
C GLN A 7 9.06 31.10 -9.04
N GLY A 8 7.78 30.85 -9.23
CA GLY A 8 6.89 31.65 -10.09
C GLY A 8 6.54 33.06 -9.56
N THR A 9 7.06 33.48 -8.41
CA THR A 9 6.72 34.76 -7.76
C THR A 9 7.50 35.94 -8.29
N GLY A 10 8.51 35.72 -9.14
CA GLY A 10 9.45 36.75 -9.59
C GLY A 10 10.41 37.29 -8.51
N LYS A 11 10.28 36.83 -7.26
CA LYS A 11 11.18 37.22 -6.15
C LYS A 11 12.43 36.35 -6.17
N ILE A 12 13.57 36.98 -5.98
CA ILE A 12 14.85 36.31 -5.76
C ILE A 12 15.12 36.31 -4.26
N PHE A 13 15.45 35.14 -3.73
CA PHE A 13 15.76 34.97 -2.32
C PHE A 13 17.27 34.95 -2.13
N ARG A 14 17.73 35.55 -1.03
CA ARG A 14 19.10 35.42 -0.57
C ARG A 14 19.18 34.26 0.40
N ILE A 15 19.84 33.16 0.00
CA ILE A 15 19.80 31.87 0.71
C ILE A 15 21.22 31.40 1.02
N PRO A 16 21.63 31.33 2.31
CA PRO A 16 22.85 30.66 2.71
C PRO A 16 22.65 29.15 2.63
N THR A 17 23.63 28.42 2.11
CA THR A 17 23.59 26.97 2.08
C THR A 17 24.99 26.37 1.96
N PHE A 18 25.07 25.05 2.09
CA PHE A 18 26.31 24.32 1.91
C PHE A 18 26.26 23.50 0.63
N ILE A 19 27.37 23.54 -0.13
CA ILE A 19 27.62 22.62 -1.23
C ILE A 19 28.74 21.68 -0.81
N ASP A 20 28.44 20.40 -0.69
CA ASP A 20 29.40 19.37 -0.35
C ASP A 20 29.92 18.69 -1.61
N VAL A 21 31.25 18.68 -1.79
CA VAL A 21 31.94 18.03 -2.90
C VAL A 21 32.60 16.76 -2.35
N TYR A 22 32.27 15.61 -2.97
CA TYR A 22 32.79 14.30 -2.55
C TYR A 22 33.77 13.74 -3.59
N ASN A 23 34.92 13.31 -3.11
CA ASN A 23 35.90 12.52 -3.84
C ASN A 23 36.15 11.24 -3.02
N GLY A 24 35.63 10.10 -3.43
CA GLY A 24 35.57 8.92 -2.60
C GLY A 24 34.84 9.18 -1.28
N LYS A 25 35.47 8.89 -0.16
CA LYS A 25 34.93 9.15 1.18
C LYS A 25 35.22 10.56 1.71
N THR A 26 36.04 11.34 1.00
CA THR A 26 36.43 12.68 1.44
C THR A 26 35.37 13.68 1.03
N ARG A 27 34.82 14.40 2.02
CA ARG A 27 33.86 15.50 1.82
C ARG A 27 34.57 16.84 2.04
N THR A 28 34.50 17.72 1.05
CA THR A 28 34.88 19.12 1.17
C THR A 28 33.61 19.96 1.20
N ARG A 29 33.37 20.67 2.30
CA ARG A 29 32.19 21.51 2.48
C ARG A 29 32.51 22.95 2.10
N ASN A 30 31.62 23.55 1.30
CA ASN A 30 31.74 24.93 0.87
C ASN A 30 30.47 25.69 1.26
N GLU A 31 30.61 26.75 2.08
CA GLU A 31 29.53 27.67 2.35
C GLU A 31 29.35 28.61 1.16
N VAL A 32 28.10 28.77 0.71
CA VAL A 32 27.77 29.63 -0.42
C VAL A 32 26.49 30.41 -0.16
N TRP A 33 26.39 31.55 -0.82
CA TRP A 33 25.15 32.33 -0.87
C TRP A 33 24.56 32.28 -2.25
N ILE A 34 23.28 31.95 -2.36
CA ILE A 34 22.50 32.08 -3.58
C ILE A 34 21.82 33.44 -3.51
N GLU A 35 22.15 34.35 -4.41
CA GLU A 35 21.71 35.76 -4.33
C GLU A 35 21.07 36.24 -5.61
N HIS A 36 21.19 35.49 -6.71
CA HIS A 36 20.69 35.83 -8.02
C HIS A 36 19.73 34.79 -8.59
N ALA A 37 19.03 35.11 -9.66
CA ALA A 37 18.22 34.13 -10.38
C ALA A 37 19.05 32.94 -10.91
N VAL A 38 20.32 33.20 -11.18
CA VAL A 38 21.30 32.20 -11.59
C VAL A 38 22.63 32.49 -10.92
N ASP A 39 23.12 31.57 -10.11
CA ASP A 39 24.45 31.63 -9.49
C ASP A 39 25.31 30.48 -10.01
N SER A 40 26.62 30.73 -10.14
CA SER A 40 27.62 29.76 -10.57
C SER A 40 28.74 29.62 -9.57
N PHE A 41 29.04 28.39 -9.16
CA PHE A 41 30.06 28.07 -8.16
C PHE A 41 31.11 27.15 -8.78
N SER A 42 32.39 27.47 -8.54
CA SER A 42 33.54 26.68 -8.98
C SER A 42 34.33 26.19 -7.77
N PHE A 43 34.62 24.90 -7.75
CA PHE A 43 35.38 24.27 -6.67
C PHE A 43 36.62 23.60 -7.24
N ALA A 44 37.75 23.81 -6.57
CA ALA A 44 39.00 23.12 -6.95
C ALA A 44 38.83 21.61 -6.62
N SER A 45 39.21 20.78 -7.62
CA SER A 45 39.24 19.33 -7.44
C SER A 45 40.31 18.75 -8.34
N THR A 46 41.06 17.78 -7.83
CA THR A 46 42.13 17.10 -8.62
C THR A 46 41.56 16.09 -9.61
N THR A 47 40.32 15.60 -9.35
CA THR A 47 39.62 14.65 -10.20
C THR A 47 38.16 15.08 -10.36
N LYS A 48 37.44 14.49 -11.30
CA LYS A 48 35.98 14.69 -11.36
C LYS A 48 35.34 14.18 -10.08
N PRO A 49 34.59 15.03 -9.34
CA PRO A 49 33.93 14.60 -8.11
C PRO A 49 32.93 13.45 -8.34
N ASP A 50 32.86 12.51 -7.39
CA ASP A 50 31.87 11.43 -7.40
C ASP A 50 30.46 11.97 -7.10
N LEU A 51 30.39 13.06 -6.33
CA LEU A 51 29.13 13.72 -6.00
C LEU A 51 29.36 15.21 -5.70
N ILE A 52 28.49 16.05 -6.22
CA ILE A 52 28.28 17.43 -5.74
C ILE A 52 26.88 17.44 -5.11
N ASN A 53 26.82 17.65 -3.79
CA ASN A 53 25.59 17.59 -3.03
C ASN A 53 25.16 19.00 -2.60
N PHE A 54 24.14 19.50 -3.27
CA PHE A 54 23.53 20.79 -2.94
C PHE A 54 22.71 20.68 -1.65
N ASP A 55 22.74 21.73 -0.85
CA ASP A 55 22.10 21.77 0.46
C ASP A 55 22.57 20.60 1.33
N GLY A 56 23.86 20.59 1.66
CA GLY A 56 24.53 19.48 2.34
C GLY A 56 23.91 19.05 3.65
N ASP A 57 23.22 19.94 4.34
CA ASP A 57 22.50 19.67 5.60
C ASP A 57 21.00 19.41 5.40
N LYS A 58 20.49 19.56 4.18
CA LYS A 58 19.07 19.35 3.82
C LYS A 58 18.11 20.19 4.65
N ILE A 59 18.46 21.46 4.85
CA ILE A 59 17.70 22.43 5.66
C ILE A 59 16.75 23.30 4.83
N LEU A 60 16.96 23.37 3.51
CA LEU A 60 16.12 24.18 2.66
C LEU A 60 14.77 23.53 2.42
N LEU A 61 13.70 24.26 2.74
CA LEU A 61 12.33 23.84 2.40
C LEU A 61 12.01 24.26 0.96
N CYS A 62 12.44 23.45 -0.03
CA CYS A 62 12.23 23.74 -1.43
C CYS A 62 12.05 22.46 -2.26
N GLU A 63 11.39 22.60 -3.40
CA GLU A 63 11.47 21.61 -4.45
C GLU A 63 12.74 21.84 -5.27
N LYS A 64 13.50 20.79 -5.54
CA LYS A 64 14.70 20.87 -6.37
C LYS A 64 14.72 19.86 -7.49
N LYS A 65 15.33 20.25 -8.60
CA LYS A 65 15.65 19.37 -9.72
C LYS A 65 17.17 19.36 -9.92
N GLU A 66 17.75 18.19 -9.88
CA GLU A 66 19.19 18.01 -9.99
C GLU A 66 19.55 17.10 -11.17
N ASN A 67 20.61 17.45 -11.89
CA ASN A 67 21.16 16.63 -12.99
C ASN A 67 22.26 15.70 -12.46
N LYS A 68 21.87 14.77 -11.58
CA LYS A 68 22.76 13.73 -11.05
C LYS A 68 22.64 12.45 -11.89
N SER A 69 23.77 11.79 -12.13
CA SER A 69 23.80 10.45 -12.72
C SER A 69 23.39 9.38 -11.71
N LEU A 70 23.15 8.15 -12.18
CA LEU A 70 22.92 7.00 -11.29
C LEU A 70 24.10 6.80 -10.32
N ASP A 71 25.33 6.89 -10.78
CA ASP A 71 26.52 6.73 -9.94
C ASP A 71 26.61 7.85 -8.88
N ASN A 72 26.21 9.09 -9.19
CA ASN A 72 26.14 10.16 -8.18
C ASN A 72 25.10 9.85 -7.09
N TYR A 73 23.89 9.34 -7.44
CA TYR A 73 22.89 8.97 -6.45
C TYR A 73 23.32 7.74 -5.62
N ILE A 74 24.00 6.78 -6.22
CA ILE A 74 24.56 5.64 -5.48
C ILE A 74 25.61 6.14 -4.49
N HIS A 75 26.51 7.02 -4.92
CA HIS A 75 27.50 7.63 -4.04
C HIS A 75 26.85 8.41 -2.90
N GLN A 76 25.78 9.17 -3.19
CA GLN A 76 24.99 9.93 -2.22
C GLN A 76 24.41 9.03 -1.14
N PHE A 77 23.84 7.88 -1.53
CA PHE A 77 23.25 6.92 -0.56
C PHE A 77 24.28 6.46 0.49
N TYR A 78 25.49 6.12 0.03
CA TYR A 78 26.51 5.56 0.92
C TYR A 78 27.33 6.60 1.68
N GLN A 79 27.51 7.82 1.16
CA GLN A 79 28.46 8.78 1.71
C GLN A 79 27.85 10.05 2.30
N ALA A 80 26.70 10.49 1.82
CA ALA A 80 26.11 11.76 2.32
C ALA A 80 25.43 11.66 3.67
N GLY A 81 24.89 10.49 4.04
CA GLY A 81 24.51 10.14 5.42
C GLY A 81 23.14 10.63 5.90
N ASN A 82 22.62 11.77 5.44
CA ASN A 82 21.33 12.27 5.87
C ASN A 82 20.17 11.40 5.33
N TYR A 83 19.06 11.39 6.04
CA TYR A 83 17.85 10.68 5.60
C TYR A 83 17.40 11.11 4.19
N LEU A 84 17.33 12.43 3.94
CA LEU A 84 16.90 12.96 2.65
C LEU A 84 17.85 12.59 1.51
N ASP A 85 19.17 12.55 1.78
CA ASP A 85 20.15 12.08 0.79
C ASP A 85 19.88 10.63 0.37
N ARG A 86 19.71 9.74 1.36
CA ARG A 86 19.40 8.34 1.10
C ARG A 86 18.04 8.16 0.43
N LYS A 87 17.03 8.94 0.87
CA LYS A 87 15.69 8.93 0.28
C LYS A 87 15.71 9.30 -1.20
N GLU A 88 16.39 10.39 -1.56
CA GLU A 88 16.53 10.84 -2.96
C GLU A 88 17.18 9.76 -3.83
N ALA A 89 18.22 9.11 -3.31
CA ALA A 89 18.91 8.04 -4.01
C ALA A 89 18.02 6.80 -4.22
N VAL A 90 17.29 6.36 -3.19
CA VAL A 90 16.32 5.25 -3.28
C VAL A 90 15.18 5.59 -4.25
N ASP A 91 14.65 6.81 -4.21
CA ASP A 91 13.62 7.28 -5.14
C ASP A 91 14.13 7.28 -6.60
N PHE A 92 15.37 7.70 -6.82
CA PHE A 92 15.96 7.69 -8.15
C PHE A 92 16.19 6.24 -8.64
N CYS A 93 16.82 5.40 -7.83
CA CYS A 93 17.06 4.00 -8.16
C CYS A 93 15.76 3.21 -8.41
N GLY A 94 14.69 3.53 -7.68
CA GLY A 94 13.37 2.95 -7.90
C GLY A 94 12.76 3.22 -9.28
N ARG A 95 13.20 4.30 -9.95
CA ARG A 95 12.84 4.60 -11.35
C ARG A 95 13.81 3.98 -12.39
N LYS A 96 14.90 3.37 -11.91
CA LYS A 96 15.98 2.81 -12.74
C LYS A 96 16.17 1.31 -12.47
N THR A 97 15.08 0.60 -12.18
CA THR A 97 15.13 -0.83 -11.84
C THR A 97 15.65 -1.73 -12.98
N ASP A 98 15.85 -1.20 -14.18
CA ASP A 98 16.53 -1.92 -15.26
C ASP A 98 18.05 -1.95 -15.11
N GLU A 99 18.61 -1.09 -14.26
CA GLU A 99 20.03 -0.98 -14.00
C GLU A 99 20.44 -1.89 -12.82
N PRO A 100 21.40 -2.82 -12.98
CA PRO A 100 21.85 -3.69 -11.89
C PRO A 100 22.35 -2.95 -10.66
N LYS A 101 23.04 -1.82 -10.85
CA LYS A 101 23.54 -0.98 -9.76
C LYS A 101 22.38 -0.39 -8.92
N ALA A 102 21.27 -0.02 -9.56
CA ALA A 102 20.10 0.48 -8.88
C ALA A 102 19.42 -0.61 -8.05
N LEU A 103 19.34 -1.84 -8.56
CA LEU A 103 18.82 -2.99 -7.81
C LEU A 103 19.70 -3.33 -6.61
N ALA A 104 21.03 -3.24 -6.76
CA ALA A 104 21.96 -3.46 -5.65
C ALA A 104 21.72 -2.44 -4.52
N LEU A 105 21.60 -1.15 -4.84
CA LEU A 105 21.28 -0.12 -3.85
C LEU A 105 19.93 -0.38 -3.16
N LEU A 106 18.87 -0.74 -3.91
CA LEU A 106 17.58 -1.07 -3.32
C LEU A 106 17.66 -2.27 -2.36
N LYS A 107 18.52 -3.25 -2.67
CA LYS A 107 18.78 -4.41 -1.79
C LYS A 107 19.44 -3.98 -0.48
N ASP A 108 20.42 -3.08 -0.55
CA ASP A 108 21.07 -2.53 0.64
C ASP A 108 20.11 -1.65 1.45
N ALA A 109 19.25 -0.88 0.78
CA ALA A 109 18.24 -0.06 1.45
C ALA A 109 17.17 -0.88 2.20
N LEU A 110 16.94 -2.16 1.87
CA LEU A 110 16.13 -3.08 2.66
C LEU A 110 16.75 -3.42 4.03
N ASN A 111 18.04 -3.13 4.22
CA ASN A 111 18.77 -3.33 5.46
C ASN A 111 19.13 -2.01 6.17
N ASP A 112 18.61 -0.86 5.68
CA ASP A 112 18.87 0.44 6.31
C ASP A 112 18.43 0.42 7.79
N PRO A 113 19.23 1.02 8.72
CA PRO A 113 18.88 1.05 10.13
C PRO A 113 17.54 1.76 10.38
N PHE A 114 17.16 2.73 9.54
CA PHE A 114 15.90 3.43 9.67
C PHE A 114 14.75 2.68 8.94
N HIS A 115 13.76 2.28 9.70
CA HIS A 115 12.61 1.52 9.16
C HIS A 115 11.87 2.24 8.03
N GLY A 116 11.80 3.59 8.06
CA GLY A 116 11.19 4.38 6.98
C GLY A 116 11.91 4.22 5.64
N MET A 117 13.25 4.03 5.66
CA MET A 117 14.02 3.74 4.46
C MET A 117 13.76 2.33 3.95
N ARG A 118 13.68 1.32 4.84
CA ARG A 118 13.33 -0.05 4.44
C ARG A 118 11.93 -0.13 3.83
N LEU A 119 10.97 0.62 4.39
CA LEU A 119 9.62 0.71 3.85
C LEU A 119 9.60 1.39 2.47
N LEU A 120 10.38 2.47 2.31
CA LEU A 120 10.55 3.14 1.03
C LEU A 120 11.15 2.19 -0.02
N ALA A 121 12.20 1.44 0.33
CA ALA A 121 12.81 0.46 -0.58
C ALA A 121 11.77 -0.58 -1.02
N MET A 122 10.98 -1.14 -0.10
CA MET A 122 9.89 -2.06 -0.44
C MET A 122 8.89 -1.45 -1.42
N SER A 123 8.56 -0.18 -1.29
CA SER A 123 7.63 0.51 -2.21
C SER A 123 8.15 0.64 -3.64
N LYS A 124 9.49 0.53 -3.84
CA LYS A 124 10.13 0.59 -5.17
C LYS A 124 10.31 -0.79 -5.82
N ILE A 125 10.07 -1.86 -5.09
CA ILE A 125 10.29 -3.24 -5.54
C ILE A 125 8.96 -3.83 -6.01
N ASP A 126 8.77 -3.90 -7.34
CA ASP A 126 7.57 -4.51 -7.93
C ASP A 126 7.76 -6.02 -8.13
N MET A 127 7.32 -6.79 -7.14
CA MET A 127 7.43 -8.26 -7.12
C MET A 127 6.61 -8.97 -8.21
N LYS A 128 5.75 -8.25 -8.98
CA LYS A 128 5.06 -8.81 -10.14
C LYS A 128 5.97 -8.95 -11.36
N LYS A 129 7.06 -8.18 -11.41
CA LYS A 129 8.03 -8.25 -12.50
C LYS A 129 9.02 -9.39 -12.24
N ASP A 130 9.09 -10.38 -13.11
CA ASP A 130 9.92 -11.60 -12.94
C ASP A 130 11.38 -11.30 -12.62
N ARG A 131 12.00 -10.35 -13.30
CA ARG A 131 13.39 -9.97 -13.04
C ARG A 131 13.58 -9.43 -11.62
N ILE A 132 12.67 -8.56 -11.18
CA ILE A 132 12.69 -7.99 -9.83
C ILE A 132 12.44 -9.08 -8.80
N ARG A 133 11.44 -9.91 -9.02
CA ARG A 133 11.12 -11.05 -8.17
C ARG A 133 12.35 -11.93 -7.96
N LYS A 134 12.98 -12.41 -9.03
CA LYS A 134 14.19 -13.27 -8.95
C LYS A 134 15.34 -12.62 -8.18
N THR A 135 15.44 -11.27 -8.20
CA THR A 135 16.50 -10.54 -7.50
C THR A 135 16.22 -10.43 -6.00
N PHE A 136 14.95 -10.30 -5.59
CA PHE A 136 14.59 -9.88 -4.24
C PHE A 136 13.86 -10.93 -3.41
N GLU A 137 13.19 -11.94 -4.01
CA GLU A 137 12.28 -12.82 -3.27
C GLU A 137 12.94 -13.56 -2.10
N GLU A 138 14.10 -14.13 -2.29
CA GLU A 138 14.81 -14.82 -1.22
C GLU A 138 15.31 -13.88 -0.12
N THR A 139 15.82 -12.71 -0.53
CA THR A 139 16.26 -11.68 0.41
C THR A 139 15.09 -11.19 1.27
N ILE A 140 13.95 -10.90 0.67
CA ILE A 140 12.76 -10.44 1.39
C ILE A 140 12.24 -11.55 2.32
N ALA A 141 12.18 -12.80 1.86
CA ALA A 141 11.76 -13.93 2.69
C ALA A 141 12.62 -14.12 3.94
N LEU A 142 13.94 -13.95 3.81
CA LEU A 142 14.87 -13.97 4.95
C LEU A 142 14.64 -12.79 5.90
N LEU A 143 14.40 -11.60 5.35
CA LEU A 143 14.20 -10.38 6.12
C LEU A 143 12.88 -10.39 6.89
N VAL A 144 11.80 -10.99 6.38
CA VAL A 144 10.51 -11.13 7.10
C VAL A 144 10.73 -11.78 8.48
N ASN A 145 11.62 -12.77 8.58
CA ASN A 145 11.89 -13.46 9.85
C ASN A 145 12.70 -12.61 10.85
N LYS A 146 13.42 -11.60 10.39
CA LYS A 146 14.29 -10.72 11.20
C LYS A 146 13.66 -9.35 11.47
N GLU A 147 12.70 -8.93 10.66
CA GLU A 147 12.11 -7.60 10.74
C GLU A 147 11.22 -7.46 11.98
N THR A 148 11.53 -6.45 12.81
CA THR A 148 10.81 -6.13 14.03
C THR A 148 9.81 -5.00 13.87
N ASN A 149 10.01 -4.12 12.87
CA ASN A 149 9.06 -3.05 12.58
C ASN A 149 7.85 -3.61 11.82
N ARG A 150 6.68 -3.58 12.44
CA ARG A 150 5.47 -4.21 11.93
C ARG A 150 5.01 -3.71 10.55
N PRO A 151 4.97 -2.41 10.27
CA PRO A 151 4.69 -1.87 8.93
C PRO A 151 5.63 -2.41 7.85
N VAL A 152 6.94 -2.46 8.12
CA VAL A 152 7.93 -3.00 7.16
C VAL A 152 7.71 -4.48 6.94
N LYS A 153 7.52 -5.25 8.02
CA LYS A 153 7.25 -6.70 7.96
C LYS A 153 5.99 -7.00 7.15
N ALA A 154 4.91 -6.27 7.39
CA ALA A 154 3.67 -6.40 6.61
C ALA A 154 3.90 -6.13 5.12
N SER A 155 4.62 -5.04 4.78
CA SER A 155 4.94 -4.70 3.40
C SER A 155 5.81 -5.76 2.71
N MET A 156 6.76 -6.39 3.42
CA MET A 156 7.56 -7.50 2.91
C MET A 156 6.69 -8.74 2.61
N ILE A 157 5.79 -9.11 3.52
CA ILE A 157 4.84 -10.21 3.33
C ILE A 157 3.90 -9.94 2.16
N GLU A 158 3.37 -8.72 2.04
CA GLU A 158 2.55 -8.30 0.90
C GLU A 158 3.31 -8.40 -0.42
N GLY A 159 4.58 -7.98 -0.43
CA GLY A 159 5.45 -8.09 -1.59
C GLY A 159 5.59 -9.54 -2.04
N LEU A 160 5.94 -10.46 -1.12
CA LEU A 160 6.02 -11.90 -1.40
C LEU A 160 4.67 -12.47 -1.84
N GLY A 161 3.57 -12.09 -1.20
CA GLY A 161 2.23 -12.55 -1.53
C GLY A 161 1.76 -12.20 -2.95
N LYS A 162 2.41 -11.20 -3.61
CA LYS A 162 2.16 -10.90 -5.02
C LYS A 162 2.70 -11.97 -5.98
N THR A 163 3.61 -12.82 -5.51
CA THR A 163 4.19 -13.92 -6.32
C THR A 163 3.26 -15.11 -6.41
N ALA A 164 2.34 -15.27 -5.46
CA ALA A 164 1.47 -16.43 -5.28
C ALA A 164 2.24 -17.78 -5.27
N ASP A 165 3.50 -17.78 -4.82
CA ASP A 165 4.36 -18.95 -4.80
C ASP A 165 4.12 -19.75 -3.52
N ALA A 166 3.66 -20.99 -3.66
CA ALA A 166 3.32 -21.89 -2.57
C ALA A 166 4.50 -22.21 -1.64
N LYS A 167 5.75 -22.04 -2.10
CA LYS A 167 6.95 -22.26 -1.26
C LYS A 167 6.99 -21.36 -0.02
N TYR A 168 6.25 -20.23 -0.05
CA TYR A 168 6.16 -19.29 1.08
C TYR A 168 4.94 -19.51 1.98
N ALA A 169 4.10 -20.51 1.72
CA ALA A 169 2.89 -20.77 2.52
C ALA A 169 3.18 -20.90 4.02
N SER A 170 4.22 -21.66 4.41
CA SER A 170 4.63 -21.81 5.80
C SER A 170 5.13 -20.50 6.44
N LEU A 171 5.76 -19.62 5.65
CA LEU A 171 6.15 -18.29 6.13
C LEU A 171 4.91 -17.44 6.43
N TYR A 172 3.89 -17.49 5.58
CA TYR A 172 2.63 -16.76 5.80
C TYR A 172 1.90 -17.32 7.01
N GLU A 173 1.76 -18.64 7.11
CA GLU A 173 1.09 -19.33 8.22
C GLU A 173 1.71 -18.93 9.58
N LYS A 174 3.03 -18.90 9.69
CA LYS A 174 3.75 -18.47 10.89
C LYS A 174 3.40 -17.04 11.34
N ASN A 175 3.02 -16.16 10.42
CA ASN A 175 2.74 -14.74 10.68
C ASN A 175 1.24 -14.42 10.81
N ILE A 176 0.33 -15.38 10.63
CA ILE A 176 -1.12 -15.15 10.76
C ILE A 176 -1.52 -14.74 12.18
N ASN A 177 -0.86 -15.28 13.20
CA ASN A 177 -1.15 -14.97 14.61
C ASN A 177 -0.22 -13.86 15.17
N ASP A 178 0.39 -13.04 14.32
CA ASP A 178 1.15 -11.86 14.78
C ASP A 178 0.23 -10.88 15.51
N SER A 179 0.73 -10.25 16.57
CA SER A 179 -0.02 -9.27 17.35
C SER A 179 -0.43 -8.01 16.57
N SER A 180 0.20 -7.76 15.43
CA SER A 180 -0.13 -6.65 14.53
C SER A 180 -1.18 -7.07 13.51
N TYR A 181 -2.32 -6.41 13.49
CA TYR A 181 -3.37 -6.63 12.49
C TYR A 181 -2.89 -6.40 11.04
N SER A 182 -1.89 -5.54 10.84
CA SER A 182 -1.29 -5.34 9.52
C SER A 182 -0.49 -6.56 9.07
N VAL A 183 0.32 -7.14 9.94
CA VAL A 183 1.13 -8.32 9.65
C VAL A 183 0.25 -9.56 9.47
N SER A 184 -0.66 -9.80 10.42
CA SER A 184 -1.61 -10.91 10.37
C SER A 184 -2.49 -10.85 9.11
N GLY A 185 -3.03 -9.66 8.79
CA GLY A 185 -3.84 -9.46 7.58
C GLY A 185 -3.05 -9.64 6.29
N ALA A 186 -1.80 -9.15 6.22
CA ALA A 186 -0.92 -9.37 5.07
C ALA A 186 -0.59 -10.86 4.88
N ALA A 187 -0.35 -11.57 5.98
CA ALA A 187 -0.06 -13.00 5.95
C ALA A 187 -1.27 -13.83 5.50
N LEU A 188 -2.45 -13.51 6.01
CA LEU A 188 -3.70 -14.16 5.63
C LEU A 188 -4.04 -13.90 4.15
N GLU A 189 -3.87 -12.66 3.66
CA GLU A 189 -4.04 -12.33 2.25
C GLU A 189 -3.05 -13.08 1.35
N ALA A 190 -1.78 -13.15 1.74
CA ALA A 190 -0.77 -13.87 0.98
C ALA A 190 -1.06 -15.38 0.96
N LEU A 191 -1.48 -15.95 2.10
CA LEU A 191 -1.88 -17.36 2.19
C LEU A 191 -3.08 -17.66 1.31
N SER A 192 -4.07 -16.79 1.21
CA SER A 192 -5.26 -17.01 0.36
C SER A 192 -4.94 -17.17 -1.12
N LYS A 193 -3.80 -16.64 -1.57
CA LYS A 193 -3.31 -16.77 -2.95
C LYS A 193 -2.50 -18.03 -3.20
N THR A 194 -2.02 -18.69 -2.15
CA THR A 194 -1.17 -19.88 -2.23
C THR A 194 -1.89 -21.15 -1.77
N ASP A 195 -2.73 -21.04 -0.74
CA ASP A 195 -3.55 -22.10 -0.19
C ASP A 195 -4.88 -21.53 0.32
N SER A 196 -5.86 -21.47 -0.55
CA SER A 196 -7.18 -20.92 -0.25
C SER A 196 -7.96 -21.73 0.79
N VAL A 197 -7.73 -23.04 0.88
CA VAL A 197 -8.40 -23.92 1.85
C VAL A 197 -7.88 -23.62 3.26
N LEU A 198 -6.57 -23.55 3.41
CA LEU A 198 -5.94 -23.23 4.69
C LEU A 198 -6.26 -21.77 5.11
N ALA A 199 -6.24 -20.85 4.17
CA ALA A 199 -6.62 -19.46 4.43
C ALA A 199 -8.07 -19.32 4.91
N LEU A 200 -9.01 -20.07 4.32
CA LEU A 200 -10.39 -20.10 4.78
C LEU A 200 -10.50 -20.64 6.21
N LYS A 201 -9.79 -21.71 6.53
CA LYS A 201 -9.74 -22.24 7.92
C LYS A 201 -9.33 -21.15 8.91
N TYR A 202 -8.22 -20.44 8.64
CA TYR A 202 -7.77 -19.34 9.49
C TYR A 202 -8.75 -18.17 9.52
N ALA A 203 -9.35 -17.81 8.40
CA ALA A 203 -10.37 -16.76 8.35
C ALA A 203 -11.58 -17.09 9.24
N MET A 204 -12.05 -18.34 9.25
CA MET A 204 -13.13 -18.80 10.13
C MET A 204 -12.73 -18.73 11.61
N GLU A 205 -11.50 -19.10 11.96
CA GLU A 205 -11.01 -18.99 13.34
C GLU A 205 -10.87 -17.53 13.79
N LEU A 206 -10.30 -16.68 12.93
CA LEU A 206 -10.06 -15.26 13.22
C LEU A 206 -11.35 -14.44 13.28
N SER A 207 -12.40 -14.83 12.55
CA SER A 207 -13.71 -14.17 12.59
C SER A 207 -14.39 -14.24 13.97
N ASN A 208 -13.92 -15.10 14.86
CA ASN A 208 -14.41 -15.21 16.26
C ASN A 208 -13.58 -14.35 17.23
N LYS A 209 -12.58 -13.61 16.74
CA LYS A 209 -11.69 -12.77 17.55
C LYS A 209 -11.84 -11.31 17.14
N PRO A 210 -11.65 -10.36 18.07
CA PRO A 210 -11.58 -8.96 17.71
C PRO A 210 -10.48 -8.70 16.67
N ALA A 211 -10.84 -8.08 15.57
CA ALA A 211 -9.90 -7.70 14.50
C ALA A 211 -10.24 -6.29 14.00
N LYS A 212 -9.25 -5.59 13.44
CA LYS A 212 -9.40 -4.26 12.85
C LYS A 212 -8.53 -4.13 11.60
N GLY A 213 -8.86 -3.15 10.76
CA GLY A 213 -8.05 -2.77 9.61
C GLY A 213 -7.84 -3.92 8.63
N LYS A 214 -6.60 -4.14 8.21
CA LYS A 214 -6.29 -5.13 7.17
C LYS A 214 -6.71 -6.55 7.52
N LEU A 215 -6.50 -6.99 8.77
CA LEU A 215 -6.88 -8.35 9.17
C LEU A 215 -8.39 -8.57 9.03
N ASP A 216 -9.16 -7.62 9.51
CA ASP A 216 -10.61 -7.69 9.45
C ASP A 216 -11.13 -7.69 8.00
N MET A 217 -10.62 -6.76 7.19
CA MET A 217 -10.98 -6.68 5.76
C MET A 217 -10.63 -7.98 5.02
N THR A 218 -9.43 -8.51 5.23
CA THR A 218 -8.98 -9.74 4.56
C THR A 218 -9.80 -10.95 5.00
N THR A 219 -10.09 -11.06 6.30
CA THR A 219 -10.94 -12.11 6.85
C THR A 219 -12.31 -12.10 6.19
N ASN A 220 -12.97 -10.95 6.12
CA ASN A 220 -14.29 -10.83 5.51
C ASN A 220 -14.26 -11.17 4.01
N VAL A 221 -13.23 -10.70 3.26
CA VAL A 221 -13.09 -11.02 1.82
C VAL A 221 -12.98 -12.53 1.59
N ILE A 222 -12.16 -13.23 2.38
CA ILE A 222 -12.00 -14.69 2.25
C ILE A 222 -13.28 -15.43 2.62
N LEU A 223 -13.97 -15.00 3.66
CA LEU A 223 -15.23 -15.59 4.08
C LEU A 223 -16.31 -15.44 2.99
N VAL A 224 -16.46 -14.25 2.42
CA VAL A 224 -17.40 -13.98 1.32
C VAL A 224 -17.04 -14.81 0.09
N ALA A 225 -15.76 -14.82 -0.29
CA ALA A 225 -15.28 -15.58 -1.46
C ALA A 225 -15.47 -17.10 -1.32
N SER A 226 -15.60 -17.61 -0.09
CA SER A 226 -15.85 -19.03 0.15
C SER A 226 -17.21 -19.52 -0.36
N GLY A 227 -18.17 -18.60 -0.57
CA GLY A 227 -19.55 -18.90 -0.95
C GLY A 227 -20.37 -19.68 0.09
N LYS A 228 -19.84 -19.85 1.31
CA LYS A 228 -20.52 -20.57 2.40
C LYS A 228 -21.55 -19.69 3.07
N GLU A 229 -22.82 -20.06 2.94
CA GLU A 229 -23.95 -19.28 3.48
C GLU A 229 -23.93 -19.14 5.02
N GLU A 230 -23.37 -20.10 5.74
CA GLU A 230 -23.25 -20.03 7.20
C GLU A 230 -22.40 -18.86 7.69
N VAL A 231 -21.57 -18.30 6.83
CA VAL A 231 -20.75 -17.12 7.13
C VAL A 231 -21.57 -15.84 7.15
N PHE A 232 -22.68 -15.81 6.39
CA PHE A 232 -23.55 -14.63 6.27
C PHE A 232 -24.03 -14.13 7.63
N ASP A 233 -24.49 -15.02 8.52
CA ASP A 233 -25.05 -14.60 9.80
C ASP A 233 -24.04 -13.82 10.65
N LYS A 234 -22.76 -14.24 10.65
CA LYS A 234 -21.66 -13.51 11.32
C LYS A 234 -21.41 -12.14 10.70
N LEU A 235 -21.40 -12.06 9.36
CA LEU A 235 -21.21 -10.79 8.66
C LEU A 235 -22.38 -9.84 8.91
N ALA A 236 -23.61 -10.36 8.99
CA ALA A 236 -24.82 -9.61 9.28
C ALA A 236 -24.80 -9.04 10.70
N ASP A 237 -24.41 -9.84 11.68
CA ASP A 237 -24.30 -9.40 13.08
C ASP A 237 -23.25 -8.30 13.24
N LYS A 238 -22.09 -8.48 12.58
CA LYS A 238 -21.04 -7.47 12.53
C LYS A 238 -21.52 -6.19 11.86
N PHE A 239 -22.19 -6.29 10.71
CA PHE A 239 -22.74 -5.15 9.99
C PHE A 239 -23.70 -4.34 10.86
N THR A 240 -24.57 -5.04 11.61
CA THR A 240 -25.54 -4.41 12.50
C THR A 240 -24.86 -3.68 13.66
N ALA A 241 -23.75 -4.23 14.18
CA ALA A 241 -23.00 -3.63 15.29
C ALA A 241 -22.16 -2.39 14.87
N LEU A 242 -21.87 -2.21 13.59
CA LEU A 242 -21.10 -1.07 13.10
C LEU A 242 -21.97 0.19 12.99
N GLY A 243 -21.43 1.34 13.44
CA GLY A 243 -21.99 2.66 13.13
C GLY A 243 -21.81 3.04 11.66
N LEU A 244 -22.27 4.25 11.25
CA LEU A 244 -22.08 4.77 9.90
C LEU A 244 -20.59 5.10 9.64
N THR A 245 -19.88 4.14 9.11
CA THR A 245 -18.44 4.21 8.84
C THR A 245 -18.11 3.67 7.44
N ASN A 246 -16.92 4.00 6.94
CA ASN A 246 -16.42 3.40 5.69
C ASN A 246 -16.31 1.87 5.79
N GLU A 247 -16.05 1.34 6.98
CA GLU A 247 -15.99 -0.10 7.24
C GLU A 247 -17.36 -0.75 7.01
N LYS A 248 -18.44 -0.15 7.54
CA LYS A 248 -19.82 -0.63 7.33
C LYS A 248 -20.19 -0.60 5.84
N PHE A 249 -19.78 0.47 5.13
CA PHE A 249 -20.00 0.59 3.70
C PHE A 249 -19.28 -0.52 2.90
N THR A 250 -18.03 -0.81 3.24
CA THR A 250 -17.25 -1.90 2.62
C THR A 250 -17.87 -3.26 2.91
N LEU A 251 -18.31 -3.47 4.16
CA LEU A 251 -18.95 -4.73 4.53
C LEU A 251 -20.31 -4.91 3.82
N MET A 252 -21.09 -3.83 3.61
CA MET A 252 -22.31 -3.86 2.78
C MET A 252 -22.02 -4.34 1.35
N GLN A 253 -20.95 -3.85 0.72
CA GLN A 253 -20.56 -4.30 -0.61
C GLN A 253 -20.29 -5.80 -0.63
N GLN A 254 -19.52 -6.30 0.34
CA GLN A 254 -19.18 -7.72 0.47
C GLN A 254 -20.42 -8.59 0.71
N ILE A 255 -21.32 -8.15 1.58
CA ILE A 255 -22.61 -8.82 1.83
C ILE A 255 -23.45 -8.83 0.54
N GLY A 256 -23.50 -7.72 -0.22
CA GLY A 256 -24.20 -7.64 -1.50
C GLY A 256 -23.66 -8.63 -2.54
N GLU A 257 -22.34 -8.79 -2.61
CA GLU A 257 -21.71 -9.77 -3.49
C GLU A 257 -22.13 -11.21 -3.14
N MET A 258 -22.18 -11.54 -1.86
CA MET A 258 -22.57 -12.85 -1.36
C MET A 258 -24.06 -13.13 -1.58
N THR A 259 -24.92 -12.13 -1.35
CA THR A 259 -26.38 -12.26 -1.34
C THR A 259 -26.91 -12.89 -2.64
N GLY A 260 -26.41 -12.41 -3.77
CA GLY A 260 -26.87 -12.93 -5.09
C GLY A 260 -26.51 -14.39 -5.35
N SER A 261 -25.65 -15.00 -4.53
CA SER A 261 -25.22 -16.41 -4.67
C SER A 261 -25.78 -17.32 -3.59
N MET A 262 -26.48 -16.77 -2.58
CA MET A 262 -27.11 -17.56 -1.50
C MET A 262 -28.33 -18.33 -2.01
N LYS A 263 -28.62 -19.48 -1.34
CA LYS A 263 -29.78 -20.34 -1.63
C LYS A 263 -30.93 -20.09 -0.64
N SER A 264 -30.61 -19.67 0.57
CA SER A 264 -31.61 -19.41 1.63
C SER A 264 -32.35 -18.11 1.35
N ASN A 265 -33.63 -18.18 1.03
CA ASN A 265 -34.49 -17.01 0.82
C ASN A 265 -34.55 -16.11 2.06
N ASP A 266 -34.53 -16.69 3.26
CA ASP A 266 -34.55 -15.92 4.51
C ASP A 266 -33.28 -15.08 4.69
N ARG A 267 -32.12 -15.65 4.38
CA ARG A 267 -30.85 -14.91 4.40
C ARG A 267 -30.81 -13.84 3.32
N ILE A 268 -31.32 -14.13 2.12
CA ILE A 268 -31.42 -13.15 1.04
C ILE A 268 -32.33 -11.99 1.44
N LYS A 269 -33.51 -12.25 2.03
CA LYS A 269 -34.42 -11.21 2.57
C LYS A 269 -33.73 -10.37 3.63
N LYS A 270 -33.12 -11.02 4.65
CA LYS A 270 -32.38 -10.34 5.71
C LYS A 270 -31.30 -9.41 5.14
N SER A 271 -30.53 -9.87 4.15
CA SER A 271 -29.50 -9.07 3.51
C SER A 271 -30.06 -7.86 2.76
N ILE A 272 -31.09 -8.05 1.95
CA ILE A 272 -31.76 -6.97 1.22
C ILE A 272 -32.28 -5.91 2.18
N ASP A 273 -32.98 -6.33 3.24
CA ASP A 273 -33.52 -5.40 4.23
C ASP A 273 -32.44 -4.62 4.97
N MET A 274 -31.32 -5.27 5.31
CA MET A 274 -30.16 -4.62 5.93
C MET A 274 -29.51 -3.57 5.02
N ILE A 275 -29.36 -3.88 3.73
CA ILE A 275 -28.77 -2.94 2.76
C ILE A 275 -29.68 -1.74 2.54
N ILE A 276 -30.99 -1.97 2.46
CA ILE A 276 -31.99 -0.90 2.31
C ILE A 276 -32.04 -0.03 3.57
N ALA A 277 -32.10 -0.63 4.76
CA ALA A 277 -32.05 0.11 6.02
C ALA A 277 -30.81 1.00 6.11
N PHE A 278 -29.64 0.43 5.78
CA PHE A 278 -28.40 1.22 5.75
C PHE A 278 -28.48 2.38 4.75
N ARG A 279 -29.00 2.16 3.53
CA ARG A 279 -29.21 3.22 2.54
C ARG A 279 -30.06 4.37 3.10
N ASP A 280 -31.09 4.01 3.84
CA ASP A 280 -32.05 4.97 4.37
C ASP A 280 -31.51 5.71 5.62
N GLU A 281 -30.56 5.14 6.34
CA GLU A 281 -29.82 5.78 7.46
C GLU A 281 -28.76 6.80 6.99
N ILE A 282 -28.33 6.76 5.71
CA ILE A 282 -27.29 7.66 5.21
C ILE A 282 -27.76 9.12 5.31
N PRO A 283 -26.92 10.06 5.79
CA PRO A 283 -27.27 11.47 5.89
C PRO A 283 -27.64 12.09 4.54
N ALA A 284 -28.64 12.98 4.54
CA ALA A 284 -29.16 13.61 3.32
C ALA A 284 -28.08 14.25 2.44
N GLN A 285 -27.03 14.82 3.08
CA GLN A 285 -25.92 15.51 2.38
C GLN A 285 -25.13 14.60 1.42
N VAL A 286 -25.11 13.29 1.68
CA VAL A 286 -24.36 12.32 0.87
C VAL A 286 -25.27 11.30 0.14
N LYS A 287 -26.59 11.33 0.40
CA LYS A 287 -27.57 10.42 -0.25
C LYS A 287 -27.54 10.53 -1.77
N GLU A 288 -27.42 11.72 -2.33
CA GLU A 288 -27.40 11.93 -3.77
C GLU A 288 -26.24 11.20 -4.46
N GLN A 289 -25.11 11.07 -3.78
CA GLN A 289 -23.93 10.39 -4.32
C GLN A 289 -23.96 8.87 -4.05
N THR A 290 -24.49 8.44 -2.88
CA THR A 290 -24.43 7.05 -2.44
C THR A 290 -25.62 6.22 -2.90
N ASN A 291 -26.83 6.78 -2.93
CA ASN A 291 -28.03 6.02 -3.29
C ASN A 291 -27.99 5.45 -4.73
N PRO A 292 -27.53 6.19 -5.77
CA PRO A 292 -27.39 5.62 -7.11
C PRO A 292 -26.44 4.41 -7.12
N TYR A 293 -25.36 4.47 -6.35
CA TYR A 293 -24.43 3.35 -6.22
C TYR A 293 -25.07 2.14 -5.52
N ILE A 294 -25.73 2.35 -4.37
CA ILE A 294 -26.37 1.26 -3.62
C ILE A 294 -27.49 0.63 -4.44
N ASN A 295 -28.37 1.45 -5.03
CA ASN A 295 -29.49 0.95 -5.82
C ASN A 295 -29.05 0.29 -7.13
N GLY A 296 -28.09 0.91 -7.84
CA GLY A 296 -27.65 0.43 -9.17
C GLY A 296 -26.64 -0.70 -9.08
N MET A 297 -25.54 -0.48 -8.33
CA MET A 297 -24.45 -1.47 -8.31
C MET A 297 -24.71 -2.61 -7.33
N ILE A 298 -25.19 -2.32 -6.12
CA ILE A 298 -25.37 -3.35 -5.11
C ILE A 298 -26.69 -4.08 -5.28
N LEU A 299 -27.81 -3.39 -5.13
CA LEU A 299 -29.15 -4.01 -5.22
C LEU A 299 -29.45 -4.46 -6.66
N GLY A 300 -29.02 -3.70 -7.67
CA GLY A 300 -29.09 -4.10 -9.08
C GLY A 300 -28.23 -5.33 -9.39
N GLY A 301 -27.04 -5.42 -8.79
CA GLY A 301 -26.19 -6.59 -8.90
C GLY A 301 -26.82 -7.84 -8.27
N ILE A 302 -27.41 -7.71 -7.07
CA ILE A 302 -28.20 -8.78 -6.43
C ILE A 302 -29.35 -9.21 -7.32
N MET A 303 -30.12 -8.25 -7.84
CA MET A 303 -31.25 -8.48 -8.75
C MET A 303 -30.84 -9.34 -9.94
N ASN A 304 -29.76 -8.97 -10.62
CA ASN A 304 -29.27 -9.68 -11.79
C ASN A 304 -28.86 -11.12 -11.46
N LYS A 305 -28.14 -11.34 -10.36
CA LYS A 305 -27.73 -12.68 -9.92
C LYS A 305 -28.94 -13.55 -9.57
N LEU A 306 -29.96 -12.99 -8.88
CA LEU A 306 -31.19 -13.70 -8.55
C LEU A 306 -31.98 -14.08 -9.80
N LYS A 307 -32.03 -13.19 -10.82
CA LYS A 307 -32.64 -13.50 -12.11
C LYS A 307 -31.90 -14.63 -12.83
N MET A 308 -30.58 -14.59 -12.86
CA MET A 308 -29.75 -15.66 -13.44
C MET A 308 -29.90 -17.00 -12.72
N ALA A 309 -30.10 -16.97 -11.40
CA ALA A 309 -30.35 -18.15 -10.58
C ALA A 309 -31.81 -18.66 -10.65
N GLY A 310 -32.72 -17.97 -11.38
CA GLY A 310 -34.13 -18.32 -11.47
C GLY A 310 -34.93 -18.11 -10.18
N ASN A 311 -34.42 -17.34 -9.21
CA ASN A 311 -35.09 -17.10 -7.94
C ASN A 311 -36.16 -15.99 -8.06
N SER A 312 -37.26 -16.29 -8.72
CA SER A 312 -38.35 -15.34 -8.99
C SER A 312 -39.00 -14.76 -7.74
N GLU A 313 -39.04 -15.52 -6.64
CA GLU A 313 -39.58 -15.03 -5.37
C GLU A 313 -38.75 -13.85 -4.84
N MET A 314 -37.42 -14.00 -4.81
CA MET A 314 -36.53 -12.96 -4.27
C MET A 314 -36.39 -11.77 -5.24
N VAL A 315 -36.53 -12.00 -6.54
CA VAL A 315 -36.64 -10.92 -7.53
C VAL A 315 -37.85 -10.05 -7.22
N LYS A 316 -39.04 -10.63 -7.08
CA LYS A 316 -40.28 -9.89 -6.75
C LYS A 316 -40.16 -9.18 -5.39
N TYR A 317 -39.55 -9.83 -4.41
CA TYR A 317 -39.31 -9.23 -3.11
C TYR A 317 -38.47 -7.96 -3.23
N LEU A 318 -37.34 -8.02 -3.93
CA LEU A 318 -36.47 -6.86 -4.11
C LEU A 318 -37.14 -5.76 -4.94
N GLU A 319 -37.90 -6.11 -6.00
CA GLU A 319 -38.70 -5.15 -6.78
C GLU A 319 -39.70 -4.41 -5.91
N SER A 320 -40.44 -5.12 -5.03
CA SER A 320 -41.37 -4.48 -4.09
C SER A 320 -40.70 -3.48 -3.13
N LYS A 321 -39.45 -3.76 -2.73
CA LYS A 321 -38.67 -2.87 -1.86
C LYS A 321 -38.08 -1.64 -2.58
N LEU A 322 -37.90 -1.72 -3.88
CA LEU A 322 -37.42 -0.62 -4.72
C LEU A 322 -38.55 0.26 -5.28
N GLY A 323 -39.81 -0.07 -4.99
CA GLY A 323 -40.97 0.69 -5.50
C GLY A 323 -41.21 0.48 -7.01
N LYS A 324 -40.87 -0.71 -7.51
CA LYS A 324 -41.08 -1.12 -8.91
C LYS A 324 -42.21 -2.15 -9.01
#